data_2a2e0e6943b8e5060a4cbb7942a8d8de
#
_entry.id   2a2e0e6943b8e5060a4cbb7942a8d8de
#
_cell.length_a   1.000
_cell.length_b   1.000
_cell.length_c   1.000
_cell.angle_alpha   90.00
_cell.angle_beta   90.00
_cell.angle_gamma   90.00
#
_symmetry.space_group_name_H-M   'P 1'
#
loop_
_entity.id
_entity.type
_entity.pdbx_description
1 polymer ?
#
loop_
_entity_poly.entity_id
_entity_poly.type
_entity_poly.pdbx_seq_one_letter_code
_entity_poly.pdbx_strand_id
1 'polypeptide(L)'
;MGLIKTPVSLSESLFGGVQQRVLALLFGQPNRTFHGNELMRLTTGDGKGGLQRVLQRLTESGLVSVTKVGNMKRYQANPASPIFDELCGIVRKTFGLADVLREALLPLQSRIEIAFIYGSVAKRTDTTDSDIDLLVVSDTLSYGELLAALADSETRLGRKISPSLYTAVELACGRADGNNFILRVLEQPKLLVIGGAHELEKLGEPGEDRKPEGGTPGAGGV
;
A
#
# COMPACT_ATOMS: atom_id res chain seq x y z
N MET A 1 -0.91 35.32 15.04
CA MET A 1 -1.74 34.16 14.63
C MET A 1 -1.04 33.53 13.44
N GLY A 2 -0.12 32.58 13.74
CA GLY A 2 0.69 31.93 12.71
C GLY A 2 -0.18 30.93 11.92
N LEU A 3 -0.28 31.12 10.63
CA LEU A 3 -0.85 30.13 9.70
C LEU A 3 -0.02 28.86 9.83
N ILE A 4 -0.61 27.79 10.38
CA ILE A 4 -0.05 26.43 10.33
C ILE A 4 -0.06 26.06 8.85
N LYS A 5 1.07 26.23 8.17
CA LYS A 5 1.25 25.71 6.80
C LYS A 5 1.12 24.19 6.89
N THR A 6 0.05 23.66 6.32
CA THR A 6 -0.07 22.21 6.09
C THR A 6 1.18 21.78 5.31
N PRO A 7 1.96 20.81 5.77
CA PRO A 7 3.14 20.36 5.03
C PRO A 7 2.69 19.82 3.67
N VAL A 8 3.27 20.36 2.60
CA VAL A 8 3.07 19.87 1.23
C VAL A 8 3.76 18.52 1.12
N SER A 9 3.06 17.51 0.66
CA SER A 9 3.63 16.16 0.50
C SER A 9 4.72 16.14 -0.59
N LEU A 10 5.67 15.21 -0.52
CA LEU A 10 6.69 15.02 -1.57
C LEU A 10 6.04 14.82 -2.94
N SER A 11 4.94 14.08 -2.98
CA SER A 11 4.20 13.82 -4.20
C SER A 11 3.58 15.08 -4.80
N GLU A 12 2.96 15.94 -3.98
CA GLU A 12 2.37 17.21 -4.43
C GLU A 12 3.41 18.20 -4.90
N SER A 13 4.61 18.14 -4.32
CA SER A 13 5.74 18.98 -4.74
C SER A 13 6.31 18.59 -6.10
N LEU A 14 6.21 17.30 -6.48
CA LEU A 14 6.79 16.76 -7.71
C LEU A 14 5.80 16.76 -8.88
N PHE A 15 4.53 16.43 -8.62
CA PHE A 15 3.55 16.19 -9.67
C PHE A 15 2.17 16.76 -9.31
N GLY A 16 1.45 17.28 -10.28
CA GLY A 16 0.06 17.71 -10.12
C GLY A 16 -0.89 16.49 -9.90
N GLY A 17 -2.00 16.70 -9.20
CA GLY A 17 -2.88 15.63 -8.72
C GLY A 17 -3.34 14.61 -9.78
N VAL A 18 -3.74 15.05 -10.98
CA VAL A 18 -4.10 14.13 -12.09
C VAL A 18 -2.90 13.29 -12.51
N GLN A 19 -1.74 13.93 -12.63
CA GLN A 19 -0.51 13.25 -13.04
C GLN A 19 -0.07 12.22 -12.01
N GLN A 20 -0.16 12.52 -10.72
CA GLN A 20 0.11 11.57 -9.64
C GLN A 20 -0.75 10.31 -9.76
N ARG A 21 -2.07 10.47 -9.92
CA ARG A 21 -2.99 9.34 -10.03
C ARG A 21 -2.70 8.48 -11.26
N VAL A 22 -2.41 9.11 -12.40
CA VAL A 22 -2.02 8.38 -13.62
C VAL A 22 -0.70 7.62 -13.43
N LEU A 23 0.31 8.27 -12.86
CA LEU A 23 1.60 7.65 -12.59
C LEU A 23 1.48 6.53 -11.54
N ALA A 24 0.67 6.72 -10.48
CA ALA A 24 0.41 5.69 -9.49
C ALA A 24 -0.15 4.41 -10.11
N LEU A 25 -1.10 4.53 -11.04
CA LEU A 25 -1.67 3.38 -11.74
C LEU A 25 -0.67 2.73 -12.70
N LEU A 26 -0.04 3.51 -13.56
CA LEU A 26 0.82 2.98 -14.63
C LEU A 26 2.17 2.47 -14.11
N PHE A 27 2.86 3.26 -13.29
CA PHE A 27 4.19 2.91 -12.75
C PHE A 27 4.15 2.20 -11.41
N GLY A 28 3.03 2.26 -10.68
CA GLY A 28 2.78 1.41 -9.53
C GLY A 28 2.46 -0.04 -9.93
N GLN A 29 1.93 -0.24 -11.14
CA GLN A 29 1.62 -1.54 -11.72
C GLN A 29 2.20 -1.64 -13.15
N PRO A 30 3.52 -1.60 -13.33
CA PRO A 30 4.14 -1.35 -14.63
C PRO A 30 3.90 -2.45 -15.66
N ASN A 31 3.64 -3.67 -15.23
CA ASN A 31 3.34 -4.80 -16.11
C ASN A 31 1.87 -4.85 -16.57
N ARG A 32 1.02 -3.98 -15.98
CA ARG A 32 -0.41 -3.93 -16.32
C ARG A 32 -0.69 -2.96 -17.44
N THR A 33 -1.57 -3.36 -18.38
CA THR A 33 -2.17 -2.48 -19.39
C THR A 33 -3.52 -1.96 -18.90
N PHE A 34 -3.79 -0.70 -19.14
CA PHE A 34 -5.05 -0.04 -18.76
C PHE A 34 -5.78 0.49 -19.98
N HIS A 35 -7.10 0.30 -20.03
CA HIS A 35 -7.94 0.98 -21.02
C HIS A 35 -8.14 2.44 -20.65
N GLY A 36 -8.29 3.32 -21.65
CA GLY A 36 -8.53 4.75 -21.42
C GLY A 36 -9.77 5.02 -20.55
N ASN A 37 -10.84 4.26 -20.72
CA ASN A 37 -12.04 4.35 -19.88
C ASN A 37 -11.82 3.85 -18.45
N GLU A 38 -10.97 2.85 -18.28
CA GLU A 38 -10.56 2.35 -16.96
C GLU A 38 -9.74 3.40 -16.21
N LEU A 39 -8.73 3.99 -16.86
CA LEU A 39 -7.97 5.10 -16.29
C LEU A 39 -8.88 6.27 -15.89
N MET A 40 -9.85 6.61 -16.75
CA MET A 40 -10.80 7.66 -16.44
C MET A 40 -11.62 7.37 -15.17
N ARG A 41 -12.07 6.14 -15.00
CA ARG A 41 -12.84 5.71 -13.81
C ARG A 41 -11.96 5.71 -12.55
N LEU A 42 -10.72 5.23 -12.66
CA LEU A 42 -9.80 5.11 -11.51
C LEU A 42 -9.14 6.44 -11.11
N THR A 43 -9.16 7.45 -11.99
CA THR A 43 -8.61 8.79 -11.72
C THR A 43 -9.68 9.85 -11.47
N THR A 44 -10.90 9.44 -11.09
CA THR A 44 -12.06 10.33 -10.85
C THR A 44 -11.72 11.52 -9.94
N GLY A 45 -12.23 12.71 -10.31
CA GLY A 45 -12.06 13.98 -9.58
C GLY A 45 -11.65 15.15 -10.46
N ASP A 46 -10.92 14.91 -11.55
CA ASP A 46 -10.48 15.96 -12.48
C ASP A 46 -11.05 15.65 -13.86
N GLY A 47 -11.84 16.54 -14.42
CA GLY A 47 -12.58 16.35 -15.67
C GLY A 47 -11.77 15.69 -16.81
N LYS A 48 -12.47 15.04 -17.73
CA LYS A 48 -11.91 14.25 -18.86
C LYS A 48 -10.72 14.91 -19.59
N GLY A 49 -10.69 16.24 -19.68
CA GLY A 49 -9.63 16.98 -20.36
C GLY A 49 -8.28 16.97 -19.64
N GLY A 50 -8.27 16.85 -18.31
CA GLY A 50 -7.04 16.78 -17.53
C GLY A 50 -6.30 15.45 -17.76
N LEU A 51 -7.01 14.34 -17.66
CA LEU A 51 -6.48 13.00 -17.92
C LEU A 51 -5.94 12.88 -19.35
N GLN A 52 -6.70 13.31 -20.34
CA GLN A 52 -6.31 13.22 -21.76
C GLN A 52 -4.98 13.95 -22.01
N ARG A 53 -4.82 15.17 -21.49
CA ARG A 53 -3.56 15.95 -21.61
C ARG A 53 -2.38 15.25 -20.96
N VAL A 54 -2.57 14.67 -19.77
CA VAL A 54 -1.52 13.93 -19.07
C VAL A 54 -1.11 12.69 -19.86
N LEU A 55 -2.07 11.86 -20.30
CA LEU A 55 -1.78 10.67 -21.10
C LEU A 55 -1.10 11.00 -22.43
N GLN A 56 -1.53 12.05 -23.12
CA GLN A 56 -0.91 12.51 -24.35
C GLN A 56 0.57 12.89 -24.11
N ARG A 57 0.84 13.74 -23.12
CA ARG A 57 2.21 14.16 -22.78
C ARG A 57 3.11 12.98 -22.40
N LEU A 58 2.62 12.03 -21.60
CA LEU A 58 3.38 10.86 -21.18
C LEU A 58 3.65 9.90 -22.36
N THR A 59 2.73 9.83 -23.32
CA THR A 59 2.93 9.03 -24.55
C THR A 59 3.89 9.71 -25.51
N GLU A 60 3.76 11.01 -25.75
CA GLU A 60 4.65 11.80 -26.61
C GLU A 60 6.10 11.82 -26.09
N SER A 61 6.27 11.81 -24.78
CA SER A 61 7.60 11.72 -24.15
C SER A 61 8.19 10.30 -24.11
N GLY A 62 7.45 9.29 -24.55
CA GLY A 62 7.91 7.90 -24.54
C GLY A 62 7.89 7.24 -23.14
N LEU A 63 7.35 7.90 -22.11
CA LEU A 63 7.23 7.34 -20.76
C LEU A 63 6.12 6.27 -20.67
N VAL A 64 5.10 6.41 -21.51
CA VAL A 64 3.96 5.49 -21.60
C VAL A 64 3.82 4.98 -23.02
N SER A 65 3.75 3.69 -23.18
CA SER A 65 3.42 3.05 -24.45
C SER A 65 1.90 3.00 -24.63
N VAL A 66 1.48 3.16 -25.89
CA VAL A 66 0.07 3.03 -26.28
C VAL A 66 -0.08 1.99 -27.37
N THR A 67 -0.94 1.01 -27.15
CA THR A 67 -1.33 0.02 -28.17
C THR A 67 -2.80 0.19 -28.51
N LYS A 68 -3.13 0.06 -29.78
CA LYS A 68 -4.51 0.14 -30.26
C LYS A 68 -5.05 -1.27 -30.49
N VAL A 69 -6.14 -1.62 -29.81
CA VAL A 69 -6.84 -2.91 -29.96
C VAL A 69 -8.27 -2.61 -30.42
N GLY A 70 -8.55 -2.78 -31.71
CA GLY A 70 -9.77 -2.29 -32.32
C GLY A 70 -9.88 -0.75 -32.20
N ASN A 71 -10.98 -0.26 -31.67
CA ASN A 71 -11.21 1.18 -31.43
C ASN A 71 -10.73 1.65 -30.03
N MET A 72 -10.14 0.78 -29.21
CA MET A 72 -9.73 1.10 -27.84
C MET A 72 -8.23 1.30 -27.75
N LYS A 73 -7.81 2.33 -27.01
CA LYS A 73 -6.42 2.56 -26.64
C LYS A 73 -6.12 1.88 -25.29
N ARG A 74 -5.01 1.16 -25.23
CA ARG A 74 -4.44 0.60 -24.01
C ARG A 74 -3.12 1.31 -23.72
N TYR A 75 -2.96 1.69 -22.46
CA TYR A 75 -1.80 2.42 -21.95
C TYR A 75 -1.03 1.54 -20.96
N GLN A 76 0.29 1.60 -21.01
CA GLN A 76 1.19 0.89 -20.11
C GLN A 76 2.44 1.73 -19.88
N ALA A 77 3.05 1.64 -18.69
CA ALA A 77 4.38 2.19 -18.48
C ALA A 77 5.36 1.58 -19.48
N ASN A 78 6.20 2.41 -20.09
CA ASN A 78 7.13 1.94 -21.12
C ASN A 78 8.44 1.44 -20.49
N PRO A 79 8.71 0.12 -20.48
CA PRO A 79 9.93 -0.41 -19.89
C PRO A 79 11.20 -0.05 -20.65
N ALA A 80 11.08 0.40 -21.90
CA ALA A 80 12.21 0.88 -22.69
C ALA A 80 12.56 2.35 -22.43
N SER A 81 11.80 3.06 -21.59
CA SER A 81 12.14 4.41 -21.17
C SER A 81 13.43 4.43 -20.35
N PRO A 82 14.39 5.34 -20.62
CA PRO A 82 15.66 5.39 -19.89
C PRO A 82 15.53 5.72 -18.40
N ILE A 83 14.37 6.19 -17.96
CA ILE A 83 14.08 6.52 -16.55
C ILE A 83 12.93 5.67 -15.98
N PHE A 84 12.68 4.51 -16.58
CA PHE A 84 11.57 3.65 -16.17
C PHE A 84 11.68 3.18 -14.72
N ASP A 85 12.84 2.66 -14.32
CA ASP A 85 13.08 2.16 -12.97
C ASP A 85 13.05 3.26 -11.92
N GLU A 86 13.59 4.43 -12.26
CA GLU A 86 13.57 5.63 -11.40
C GLU A 86 12.14 6.10 -11.17
N LEU A 87 11.31 6.17 -12.23
CA LEU A 87 9.90 6.53 -12.10
C LEU A 87 9.12 5.53 -11.27
N CYS A 88 9.32 4.22 -11.48
CA CYS A 88 8.73 3.19 -10.63
C CYS A 88 9.17 3.35 -9.17
N GLY A 89 10.44 3.69 -8.94
CA GLY A 89 11.00 3.97 -7.63
C GLY A 89 10.39 5.21 -6.96
N ILE A 90 10.26 6.31 -7.69
CA ILE A 90 9.64 7.56 -7.21
C ILE A 90 8.17 7.30 -6.86
N VAL A 91 7.39 6.74 -7.78
CA VAL A 91 5.98 6.42 -7.56
C VAL A 91 5.79 5.58 -6.31
N ARG A 92 6.59 4.52 -6.16
CA ARG A 92 6.52 3.62 -5.00
C ARG A 92 6.82 4.31 -3.69
N LYS A 93 7.79 5.25 -3.68
CA LYS A 93 8.23 5.96 -2.48
C LYS A 93 7.38 7.17 -2.14
N THR A 94 6.58 7.71 -3.07
CA THR A 94 5.87 8.96 -2.87
C THR A 94 4.35 8.85 -2.83
N PHE A 95 3.72 8.12 -3.74
CA PHE A 95 2.24 8.06 -3.86
C PHE A 95 1.71 6.73 -4.41
N GLY A 96 2.50 5.69 -4.30
CA GLY A 96 2.13 4.36 -4.80
C GLY A 96 1.12 3.65 -3.91
N LEU A 97 1.16 2.33 -3.98
CA LEU A 97 0.24 1.47 -3.25
C LEU A 97 0.21 1.75 -1.74
N ALA A 98 1.38 2.06 -1.15
CA ALA A 98 1.49 2.35 0.27
C ALA A 98 0.72 3.61 0.68
N ASP A 99 0.68 4.65 -0.16
CA ASP A 99 -0.02 5.89 0.16
C ASP A 99 -1.54 5.71 0.09
N VAL A 100 -2.04 4.97 -0.90
CA VAL A 100 -3.47 4.63 -0.99
C VAL A 100 -3.93 3.83 0.22
N LEU A 101 -3.12 2.84 0.64
CA LEU A 101 -3.44 2.06 1.84
C LEU A 101 -3.28 2.88 3.12
N ARG A 102 -2.32 3.77 3.19
CA ARG A 102 -2.14 4.69 4.34
C ARG A 102 -3.34 5.61 4.51
N GLU A 103 -3.84 6.20 3.42
CA GLU A 103 -5.07 7.00 3.46
C GLU A 103 -6.28 6.18 3.96
N ALA A 104 -6.45 4.96 3.45
CA ALA A 104 -7.55 4.10 3.85
C ALA A 104 -7.50 3.70 5.34
N LEU A 105 -6.30 3.45 5.85
CA LEU A 105 -6.08 3.07 7.23
C LEU A 105 -5.99 4.26 8.20
N LEU A 106 -5.99 5.51 7.70
CA LEU A 106 -5.87 6.70 8.53
C LEU A 106 -6.90 6.77 9.68
N PRO A 107 -8.19 6.44 9.49
CA PRO A 107 -9.17 6.42 10.58
C PRO A 107 -8.86 5.39 11.69
N LEU A 108 -8.09 4.37 11.36
CA LEU A 108 -7.73 3.27 12.26
C LEU A 108 -6.29 3.38 12.78
N GLN A 109 -5.55 4.41 12.36
CA GLN A 109 -4.10 4.53 12.59
C GLN A 109 -3.71 4.45 14.07
N SER A 110 -4.50 5.03 14.98
CA SER A 110 -4.22 5.01 16.43
C SER A 110 -4.33 3.61 17.06
N ARG A 111 -4.94 2.67 16.36
CA ARG A 111 -5.14 1.27 16.79
C ARG A 111 -4.19 0.30 16.07
N ILE A 112 -3.40 0.77 15.11
CA ILE A 112 -2.46 -0.03 14.33
C ILE A 112 -1.04 0.25 14.82
N GLU A 113 -0.34 -0.78 15.28
CA GLU A 113 1.07 -0.68 15.67
C GLU A 113 1.96 -0.57 14.43
N ILE A 114 1.73 -1.45 13.46
CA ILE A 114 2.45 -1.45 12.19
C ILE A 114 1.56 -2.02 11.08
N ALA A 115 1.73 -1.50 9.87
CA ALA A 115 1.16 -2.08 8.66
C ALA A 115 2.17 -2.00 7.52
N PHE A 116 2.33 -3.09 6.75
CA PHE A 116 3.22 -3.12 5.60
C PHE A 116 2.74 -4.09 4.50
N ILE A 117 3.07 -3.76 3.26
CA ILE A 117 2.90 -4.63 2.12
C ILE A 117 4.09 -5.58 2.05
N TYR A 118 3.83 -6.86 1.77
CA TYR A 118 4.85 -7.90 1.57
C TYR A 118 4.58 -8.69 0.28
N GLY A 119 5.18 -9.84 0.10
CA GLY A 119 4.93 -10.72 -1.04
C GLY A 119 5.47 -10.21 -2.37
N SER A 120 4.77 -10.49 -3.46
CA SER A 120 5.20 -10.21 -4.82
C SER A 120 5.36 -8.71 -5.10
N VAL A 121 4.47 -7.87 -4.56
CA VAL A 121 4.50 -6.41 -4.71
C VAL A 121 5.78 -5.83 -4.11
N ALA A 122 6.10 -6.20 -2.88
CA ALA A 122 7.30 -5.70 -2.21
C ALA A 122 8.60 -6.21 -2.87
N LYS A 123 8.57 -7.42 -3.45
CA LYS A 123 9.68 -8.03 -4.20
C LYS A 123 9.83 -7.50 -5.62
N ARG A 124 8.87 -6.74 -6.13
CA ARG A 124 8.78 -6.31 -7.55
C ARG A 124 8.64 -7.46 -8.55
N THR A 125 7.99 -8.55 -8.15
CA THR A 125 7.71 -9.72 -8.99
C THR A 125 6.22 -9.91 -9.25
N ASP A 126 5.41 -8.90 -8.90
CA ASP A 126 3.97 -8.93 -9.07
C ASP A 126 3.55 -8.88 -10.54
N THR A 127 2.45 -9.55 -10.83
CA THR A 127 1.77 -9.53 -12.13
C THR A 127 0.44 -8.79 -12.02
N THR A 128 -0.28 -8.66 -13.13
CA THR A 128 -1.63 -8.05 -13.18
C THR A 128 -2.62 -8.70 -12.23
N ASP A 129 -2.48 -10.00 -12.04
CA ASP A 129 -3.44 -10.81 -11.26
C ASP A 129 -2.98 -11.04 -9.82
N SER A 130 -1.81 -10.50 -9.44
CA SER A 130 -1.30 -10.63 -8.07
C SER A 130 -2.10 -9.75 -7.11
N ASP A 131 -2.54 -10.33 -6.00
CA ASP A 131 -3.13 -9.60 -4.88
C ASP A 131 -2.07 -8.71 -4.21
N ILE A 132 -2.54 -7.74 -3.46
CA ILE A 132 -1.71 -6.92 -2.58
C ILE A 132 -1.73 -7.56 -1.20
N ASP A 133 -0.65 -8.24 -0.83
CA ASP A 133 -0.50 -8.85 0.48
C ASP A 133 -0.19 -7.75 1.51
N LEU A 134 -1.11 -7.51 2.45
CA LEU A 134 -1.00 -6.50 3.52
C LEU A 134 -0.97 -7.19 4.87
N LEU A 135 0.07 -6.96 5.68
CA LEU A 135 0.08 -7.38 7.08
C LEU A 135 -0.19 -6.17 7.97
N VAL A 136 -1.09 -6.35 8.93
CA VAL A 136 -1.46 -5.34 9.93
C VAL A 136 -1.31 -5.96 11.31
N VAL A 137 -0.67 -5.25 12.22
CA VAL A 137 -0.56 -5.63 13.65
C VAL A 137 -1.39 -4.68 14.48
N SER A 138 -2.33 -5.25 15.22
CA SER A 138 -3.23 -4.51 16.11
C SER A 138 -3.85 -5.44 17.14
N ASP A 139 -3.83 -5.03 18.41
CA ASP A 139 -4.48 -5.78 19.50
C ASP A 139 -5.98 -5.49 19.61
N THR A 140 -6.49 -4.46 18.94
CA THR A 140 -7.86 -3.95 19.14
C THR A 140 -8.73 -3.92 17.89
N LEU A 141 -8.15 -4.10 16.70
CA LEU A 141 -8.89 -4.12 15.44
C LEU A 141 -9.55 -5.47 15.22
N SER A 142 -10.79 -5.45 14.73
CA SER A 142 -11.41 -6.63 14.14
C SER A 142 -11.09 -6.75 12.65
N TYR A 143 -11.08 -7.97 12.14
CA TYR A 143 -10.87 -8.21 10.71
C TYR A 143 -11.94 -7.55 9.83
N GLY A 144 -13.20 -7.47 10.32
CA GLY A 144 -14.30 -6.80 9.61
C GLY A 144 -14.08 -5.29 9.46
N GLU A 145 -13.59 -4.59 10.51
CA GLU A 145 -13.25 -3.17 10.44
C GLU A 145 -12.12 -2.92 9.44
N LEU A 146 -11.11 -3.78 9.44
CA LEU A 146 -9.99 -3.70 8.51
C LEU A 146 -10.46 -3.86 7.05
N LEU A 147 -11.29 -4.86 6.76
CA LEU A 147 -11.85 -5.06 5.42
C LEU A 147 -12.71 -3.88 4.98
N ALA A 148 -13.55 -3.34 5.86
CA ALA A 148 -14.40 -2.18 5.56
C ALA A 148 -13.55 -0.95 5.21
N ALA A 149 -12.46 -0.71 5.92
CA ALA A 149 -11.55 0.40 5.63
C ALA A 149 -10.82 0.25 4.28
N LEU A 150 -10.54 -0.99 3.85
CA LEU A 150 -9.79 -1.27 2.63
C LEU A 150 -10.67 -1.38 1.36
N ALA A 151 -11.99 -1.48 1.49
CA ALA A 151 -12.91 -1.76 0.37
C ALA A 151 -12.79 -0.75 -0.79
N ASP A 152 -12.74 0.55 -0.50
CA ASP A 152 -12.59 1.60 -1.51
C ASP A 152 -11.20 1.57 -2.17
N SER A 153 -10.18 1.11 -1.45
CA SER A 153 -8.81 1.01 -1.95
C SER A 153 -8.67 -0.07 -3.02
N GLU A 154 -9.38 -1.19 -2.92
CA GLU A 154 -9.42 -2.21 -3.98
C GLU A 154 -9.93 -1.63 -5.29
N THR A 155 -11.00 -0.82 -5.22
CA THR A 155 -11.57 -0.13 -6.38
C THR A 155 -10.59 0.88 -6.96
N ARG A 156 -9.93 1.69 -6.12
CA ARG A 156 -8.94 2.70 -6.53
C ARG A 156 -7.70 2.09 -7.19
N LEU A 157 -7.22 0.98 -6.63
CA LEU A 157 -6.02 0.29 -7.12
C LEU A 157 -6.32 -0.67 -8.27
N GLY A 158 -7.59 -1.05 -8.47
CA GLY A 158 -8.00 -2.06 -9.44
C GLY A 158 -7.40 -3.43 -9.16
N ARG A 159 -7.06 -3.71 -7.89
CA ARG A 159 -6.45 -4.97 -7.42
C ARG A 159 -7.05 -5.35 -6.08
N LYS A 160 -7.16 -6.65 -5.87
CA LYS A 160 -7.59 -7.22 -4.60
C LYS A 160 -6.52 -6.99 -3.53
N ILE A 161 -6.97 -6.73 -2.30
CA ILE A 161 -6.12 -6.64 -1.12
C ILE A 161 -6.38 -7.89 -0.27
N SER A 162 -5.31 -8.59 0.09
CA SER A 162 -5.33 -9.76 0.97
C SER A 162 -4.73 -9.38 2.33
N PRO A 163 -5.55 -8.87 3.28
CA PRO A 163 -5.04 -8.45 4.57
C PRO A 163 -4.85 -9.65 5.49
N SER A 164 -3.75 -9.64 6.25
CA SER A 164 -3.48 -10.53 7.37
C SER A 164 -3.44 -9.68 8.63
N LEU A 165 -4.31 -9.94 9.58
CA LEU A 165 -4.37 -9.23 10.87
C LEU A 165 -3.81 -10.14 11.97
N TYR A 166 -2.84 -9.61 12.71
CA TYR A 166 -2.22 -10.26 13.86
C TYR A 166 -2.24 -9.32 15.06
N THR A 167 -2.36 -9.89 16.25
CA THR A 167 -1.98 -9.19 17.48
C THR A 167 -0.45 -9.19 17.62
N ALA A 168 0.09 -8.28 18.42
CA ALA A 168 1.53 -8.27 18.71
C ALA A 168 1.99 -9.60 19.35
N VAL A 169 1.16 -10.19 20.21
CA VAL A 169 1.43 -11.47 20.86
C VAL A 169 1.44 -12.62 19.84
N GLU A 170 0.46 -12.70 18.95
CA GLU A 170 0.42 -13.75 17.92
C GLU A 170 1.63 -13.69 17.00
N LEU A 171 2.07 -12.50 16.62
CA LEU A 171 3.26 -12.33 15.77
C LEU A 171 4.53 -12.77 16.50
N ALA A 172 4.68 -12.39 17.78
CA ALA A 172 5.83 -12.77 18.61
C ALA A 172 5.86 -14.28 18.85
N CYS A 173 4.73 -14.89 19.24
CA CYS A 173 4.62 -16.34 19.42
C CYS A 173 4.92 -17.10 18.13
N GLY A 174 4.31 -16.69 17.02
CA GLY A 174 4.55 -17.34 15.74
C GLY A 174 6.01 -17.27 15.28
N ARG A 175 6.72 -16.19 15.63
CA ARG A 175 8.16 -16.08 15.41
C ARG A 175 8.94 -17.05 16.29
N ALA A 176 8.63 -17.09 17.60
CA ALA A 176 9.30 -17.99 18.56
C ALA A 176 9.08 -19.47 18.24
N ASP A 177 7.88 -19.82 17.80
CA ASP A 177 7.49 -21.18 17.40
C ASP A 177 8.01 -21.59 16.02
N GLY A 178 8.73 -20.70 15.33
CA GLY A 178 9.29 -21.00 14.01
C GLY A 178 8.25 -21.09 12.90
N ASN A 179 7.13 -20.34 13.02
CA ASN A 179 6.10 -20.31 11.97
C ASN A 179 6.69 -19.84 10.64
N ASN A 180 6.73 -20.73 9.66
CA ASN A 180 7.34 -20.49 8.36
C ASN A 180 6.77 -19.28 7.60
N PHE A 181 5.47 -18.99 7.78
CA PHE A 181 4.85 -17.83 7.15
C PHE A 181 5.38 -16.53 7.78
N ILE A 182 5.33 -16.43 9.11
CA ILE A 182 5.76 -15.23 9.85
C ILE A 182 7.26 -14.97 9.64
N LEU A 183 8.11 -15.99 9.77
CA LEU A 183 9.54 -15.86 9.54
C LEU A 183 9.82 -15.36 8.12
N ARG A 184 9.22 -15.99 7.12
CA ARG A 184 9.37 -15.59 5.72
C ARG A 184 8.90 -14.15 5.47
N VAL A 185 7.77 -13.73 6.05
CA VAL A 185 7.25 -12.37 5.89
C VAL A 185 8.16 -11.35 6.56
N LEU A 186 8.74 -11.68 7.73
CA LEU A 186 9.66 -10.79 8.44
C LEU A 186 11.03 -10.66 7.77
N GLU A 187 11.48 -11.63 7.01
CA GLU A 187 12.76 -11.61 6.28
C GLU A 187 12.68 -10.94 4.90
N GLN A 188 11.52 -10.98 4.26
CA GLN A 188 11.32 -10.47 2.90
C GLN A 188 11.31 -8.94 2.83
N PRO A 189 11.58 -8.35 1.63
CA PRO A 189 11.35 -6.93 1.39
C PRO A 189 9.93 -6.52 1.77
N LYS A 190 9.81 -5.36 2.40
CA LYS A 190 8.54 -4.78 2.86
C LYS A 190 8.40 -3.35 2.37
N LEU A 191 7.15 -2.95 2.14
CA LEU A 191 6.80 -1.56 1.87
C LEU A 191 5.94 -1.06 3.02
N LEU A 192 6.52 -0.22 3.89
CA LEU A 192 5.84 0.29 5.09
C LEU A 192 4.66 1.19 4.73
N VAL A 193 3.53 0.94 5.34
CA VAL A 193 2.29 1.73 5.24
C VAL A 193 2.09 2.56 6.49
N ILE A 194 2.14 1.94 7.68
CA ILE A 194 2.06 2.59 9.00
C ILE A 194 3.19 2.05 9.85
N GLY A 195 3.75 2.88 10.72
CA GLY A 195 4.91 2.56 11.54
C GLY A 195 6.23 2.68 10.79
N GLY A 196 7.33 2.37 11.44
CA GLY A 196 8.69 2.47 10.93
C GLY A 196 9.53 1.20 11.15
N ALA A 197 10.81 1.30 10.81
CA ALA A 197 11.76 0.19 11.02
C ALA A 197 11.90 -0.17 12.50
N HIS A 198 11.83 0.81 13.39
CA HIS A 198 11.93 0.62 14.84
C HIS A 198 10.76 -0.18 15.42
N GLU A 199 9.52 0.10 14.99
CA GLU A 199 8.34 -0.69 15.37
C GLU A 199 8.45 -2.12 14.86
N LEU A 200 8.99 -2.30 13.66
CA LEU A 200 9.21 -3.62 13.08
C LEU A 200 10.27 -4.42 13.86
N GLU A 201 11.34 -3.78 14.31
CA GLU A 201 12.37 -4.40 15.14
C GLU A 201 11.83 -4.84 16.50
N LYS A 202 11.04 -3.99 17.16
CA LYS A 202 10.37 -4.31 18.43
C LYS A 202 9.43 -5.50 18.37
N LEU A 203 8.73 -5.68 17.24
CA LEU A 203 7.92 -6.88 17.01
C LEU A 203 8.78 -8.14 16.82
N GLY A 204 10.06 -7.95 16.60
CA GLY A 204 11.05 -9.00 16.48
C GLY A 204 11.71 -9.43 17.79
N GLU A 205 11.60 -8.65 18.85
CA GLU A 205 12.20 -8.97 20.15
C GLU A 205 11.18 -9.72 21.02
N PRO A 206 11.58 -10.81 21.73
CA PRO A 206 10.72 -11.41 22.73
C PRO A 206 10.46 -10.37 23.82
N GLY A 207 9.22 -9.92 23.95
CA GLY A 207 8.83 -8.89 24.91
C GLY A 207 9.13 -9.34 26.35
N GLU A 208 10.10 -8.72 26.99
CA GLU A 208 10.45 -8.96 28.40
C GLU A 208 9.37 -8.46 29.40
N ASP A 209 8.32 -7.75 28.97
CA ASP A 209 7.39 -7.06 29.88
C ASP A 209 5.90 -7.19 29.55
N ARG A 210 5.44 -8.28 28.97
CA ARG A 210 3.98 -8.52 28.88
C ARG A 210 3.56 -9.78 29.63
N LYS A 211 3.75 -9.77 30.98
CA LYS A 211 3.07 -10.73 31.85
C LYS A 211 1.56 -10.44 31.81
N PRO A 212 0.70 -11.46 31.57
CA PRO A 212 -0.72 -11.31 31.82
C PRO A 212 -0.87 -11.04 33.33
N GLU A 213 -1.56 -9.95 33.70
CA GLU A 213 -1.97 -9.73 35.08
C GLU A 213 -2.81 -10.92 35.52
N GLY A 214 -2.21 -11.72 36.39
CA GLY A 214 -2.80 -12.91 36.95
C GLY A 214 -4.05 -12.54 37.73
N GLY A 215 -5.21 -12.99 37.24
CA GLY A 215 -6.42 -13.05 38.05
C GLY A 215 -6.15 -13.91 39.26
N THR A 216 -6.17 -13.31 40.43
CA THR A 216 -6.09 -13.93 41.73
C THR A 216 -7.29 -14.89 41.91
N PRO A 217 -7.10 -16.19 42.19
CA PRO A 217 -8.22 -17.03 42.57
C PRO A 217 -8.65 -16.62 43.98
N GLY A 218 -9.86 -16.04 44.08
CA GLY A 218 -10.49 -15.77 45.37
C GLY A 218 -10.65 -17.05 46.18
N ALA A 219 -9.90 -17.15 47.27
CA ALA A 219 -10.12 -18.12 48.30
C ALA A 219 -11.44 -17.76 49.01
N GLY A 220 -12.48 -18.56 48.79
CA GLY A 220 -13.69 -18.58 49.59
C GLY A 220 -13.62 -19.75 50.54
N GLY A 221 -13.26 -19.48 51.78
CA GLY A 221 -13.38 -20.42 52.85
C GLY A 221 -14.77 -20.39 53.48
N VAL A 222 -15.10 -21.50 54.11
CA VAL A 222 -16.15 -21.88 55.03
C VAL A 222 -17.46 -22.29 54.39
#